data_f2648d82c772e39f3f6635683299aa13
#
_entry.id   f2648d82c772e39f3f6635683299aa13
#
_cell.length_a   1.000
_cell.length_b   1.000
_cell.length_c   1.000
_cell.angle_alpha   90.00
_cell.angle_beta   90.00
_cell.angle_gamma   90.00
#
_symmetry.space_group_name_H-M   'P 1'
#
loop_
_entity.id
_entity.type
_entity.pdbx_description
1 polymer ?
#
loop_
_entity_poly.entity_id
_entity_poly.type
_entity_poly.pdbx_seq_one_letter_code
_entity_poly.pdbx_strand_id
1 'polypeptide(L)'
;MLHWIFIGCALALVLLTILLLAQRLLKSDAGNVREWARIEENVEALRYEYDRAVVAKKAGRMTDEEFRERESELVLRTLDETALPDESAKAQSHTLLMATIAAIAVMVPATTTGLYLYYGDYSSLDPKAQEQIRATREAMQSQRNMFETVKRLEAGVVSQPDNLEAWEILAEHYAQTGNLAQAVVAYENVVRLKPDNAVAYGELADILVATQDGDLSGKVAEYVFKALELDPYQMKSLLLGGAVAFDQGDYAKAAILWNRFRQMVPPEDEIYATLTSNIDMALRNGNLKEIPQDPVPPPPADPMGMMGAGTPMGGNPDAGGAQLMGGTMLKP
;
A
#
# COMPACT_ATOMS: atom_id res chain seq x y z
N MET A 1 15.56 -5.08 -41.86
CA MET A 1 16.97 -5.10 -42.29
C MET A 1 17.82 -4.03 -41.58
N LEU A 2 17.36 -2.80 -41.44
CA LEU A 2 18.08 -1.74 -40.70
C LEU A 2 18.38 -2.10 -39.22
N HIS A 3 17.54 -2.83 -38.54
CA HIS A 3 17.70 -3.30 -37.16
C HIS A 3 19.00 -4.06 -36.94
N TRP A 4 19.27 -5.02 -37.83
CA TRP A 4 20.44 -5.88 -37.71
C TRP A 4 21.72 -5.14 -38.02
N ILE A 5 21.63 -4.15 -38.93
CA ILE A 5 22.76 -3.27 -39.26
C ILE A 5 23.13 -2.39 -38.06
N PHE A 6 22.14 -1.83 -37.39
CA PHE A 6 22.34 -0.99 -36.18
C PHE A 6 22.93 -1.79 -35.02
N ILE A 7 22.37 -2.97 -34.73
CA ILE A 7 22.89 -3.88 -33.70
C ILE A 7 24.31 -4.31 -34.06
N GLY A 8 24.58 -4.60 -35.34
CA GLY A 8 25.91 -4.95 -35.84
C GLY A 8 26.93 -3.82 -35.66
N CYS A 9 26.56 -2.58 -36.00
CA CYS A 9 27.42 -1.40 -35.81
C CYS A 9 27.65 -1.12 -34.29
N ALA A 10 26.63 -1.22 -33.44
CA ALA A 10 26.79 -1.02 -32.02
C ALA A 10 27.72 -2.09 -31.39
N LEU A 11 27.53 -3.36 -31.76
CA LEU A 11 28.41 -4.45 -31.33
C LEU A 11 29.85 -4.29 -31.84
N ALA A 12 30.03 -3.86 -33.09
CA ALA A 12 31.35 -3.60 -33.68
C ALA A 12 32.08 -2.46 -32.93
N LEU A 13 31.37 -1.41 -32.56
CA LEU A 13 31.90 -0.29 -31.77
C LEU A 13 32.27 -0.71 -30.35
N VAL A 14 31.43 -1.52 -29.69
CA VAL A 14 31.72 -2.09 -28.37
C VAL A 14 32.92 -3.02 -28.43
N LEU A 15 33.01 -3.87 -29.45
CA LEU A 15 34.16 -4.76 -29.66
C LEU A 15 35.46 -3.96 -29.97
N LEU A 16 35.38 -2.89 -30.75
CA LEU A 16 36.50 -2.02 -31.01
C LEU A 16 36.99 -1.32 -29.73
N THR A 17 36.09 -0.82 -28.91
CA THR A 17 36.46 -0.21 -27.62
C THR A 17 37.06 -1.22 -26.65
N ILE A 18 36.51 -2.44 -26.58
CA ILE A 18 37.06 -3.55 -25.77
C ILE A 18 38.44 -3.93 -26.28
N LEU A 19 38.63 -4.03 -27.61
CA LEU A 19 39.92 -4.37 -28.21
C LEU A 19 40.99 -3.30 -27.93
N LEU A 20 40.64 -2.02 -28.05
CA LEU A 20 41.52 -0.90 -27.70
C LEU A 20 41.87 -0.87 -26.22
N LEU A 21 40.92 -1.14 -25.34
CA LEU A 21 41.13 -1.29 -23.89
C LEU A 21 42.00 -2.52 -23.59
N ALA A 22 41.72 -3.67 -24.21
CA ALA A 22 42.50 -4.90 -24.05
C ALA A 22 43.94 -4.73 -24.51
N GLN A 23 44.19 -4.11 -25.68
CA GLN A 23 45.51 -3.79 -26.14
C GLN A 23 46.29 -2.87 -25.19
N ARG A 24 45.60 -1.98 -24.51
CA ARG A 24 46.20 -1.08 -23.52
C ARG A 24 46.51 -1.81 -22.20
N LEU A 25 45.62 -2.69 -21.77
CA LEU A 25 45.81 -3.53 -20.56
C LEU A 25 46.94 -4.55 -20.78
N LEU A 26 47.06 -5.16 -21.96
CA LEU A 26 48.10 -6.10 -22.28
C LEU A 26 49.50 -5.44 -22.48
N LYS A 27 49.53 -4.13 -22.75
CA LYS A 27 50.77 -3.32 -22.82
C LYS A 27 51.16 -2.71 -21.47
N SER A 28 50.35 -2.84 -20.44
CA SER A 28 50.67 -2.42 -19.07
C SER A 28 51.67 -3.38 -18.48
N ASP A 29 52.89 -2.90 -18.24
CA ASP A 29 53.99 -3.64 -17.65
C ASP A 29 53.59 -4.42 -16.42
N ALA A 30 54.11 -5.67 -16.29
CA ALA A 30 53.91 -6.55 -15.15
C ALA A 30 54.38 -5.94 -13.78
N GLY A 31 55.00 -4.77 -13.80
CA GLY A 31 55.34 -3.97 -12.63
C GLY A 31 54.12 -3.48 -11.85
N ASN A 32 53.10 -3.07 -12.55
CA ASN A 32 51.87 -2.52 -11.91
C ASN A 32 51.01 -3.57 -11.17
N VAL A 33 51.05 -4.82 -11.61
CA VAL A 33 50.24 -5.90 -10.99
C VAL A 33 50.65 -6.19 -9.53
N ARG A 34 51.97 -6.12 -9.25
CA ARG A 34 52.46 -6.33 -7.88
C ARG A 34 52.14 -5.15 -6.96
N GLU A 35 52.06 -3.95 -7.50
CA GLU A 35 51.77 -2.75 -6.75
C GLU A 35 50.27 -2.68 -6.38
N TRP A 36 49.41 -3.06 -7.32
CA TRP A 36 47.97 -3.22 -7.06
C TRP A 36 47.70 -4.31 -5.99
N ALA A 37 48.36 -5.47 -6.08
CA ALA A 37 48.19 -6.52 -5.08
C ALA A 37 48.59 -6.05 -3.68
N ARG A 38 49.64 -5.23 -3.56
CA ARG A 38 50.09 -4.68 -2.26
C ARG A 38 49.09 -3.63 -1.73
N ILE A 39 48.52 -2.78 -2.61
CA ILE A 39 47.48 -1.81 -2.24
C ILE A 39 46.24 -2.56 -1.76
N GLU A 40 45.83 -3.63 -2.44
CA GLU A 40 44.66 -4.42 -2.08
C GLU A 40 44.83 -5.10 -0.69
N GLU A 41 45.99 -5.65 -0.41
CA GLU A 41 46.31 -6.23 0.89
C GLU A 41 46.29 -5.19 2.02
N ASN A 42 46.80 -3.98 1.77
CA ASN A 42 46.79 -2.90 2.73
C ASN A 42 45.36 -2.38 2.98
N VAL A 43 44.55 -2.24 1.94
CA VAL A 43 43.13 -1.83 2.04
C VAL A 43 42.32 -2.85 2.81
N GLU A 44 42.56 -4.14 2.62
CA GLU A 44 41.90 -5.20 3.36
C GLU A 44 42.25 -5.17 4.85
N ALA A 45 43.51 -4.92 5.18
CA ALA A 45 43.95 -4.73 6.56
C ALA A 45 43.29 -3.52 7.25
N LEU A 46 43.21 -2.37 6.54
CA LEU A 46 42.55 -1.15 7.02
C LEU A 46 41.03 -1.35 7.20
N ARG A 47 40.40 -2.10 6.30
CA ARG A 47 38.98 -2.49 6.43
C ARG A 47 38.72 -3.34 7.66
N TYR A 48 39.60 -4.28 7.93
CA TYR A 48 39.52 -5.10 9.14
C TYR A 48 39.64 -4.26 10.42
N GLU A 49 40.55 -3.24 10.45
CA GLU A 49 40.68 -2.31 11.56
C GLU A 49 39.41 -1.47 11.74
N TYR A 50 38.80 -1.00 10.64
CA TYR A 50 37.54 -0.27 10.65
C TYR A 50 36.41 -1.12 11.25
N ASP A 51 36.27 -2.34 10.78
CA ASP A 51 35.23 -3.26 11.26
C ASP A 51 35.40 -3.55 12.77
N ARG A 52 36.62 -3.67 13.24
CA ARG A 52 36.90 -3.80 14.69
C ARG A 52 36.46 -2.55 15.47
N ALA A 53 36.70 -1.37 14.94
CA ALA A 53 36.26 -0.12 15.57
C ALA A 53 34.73 -0.03 15.64
N VAL A 54 34.03 -0.42 14.57
CA VAL A 54 32.56 -0.48 14.53
C VAL A 54 32.01 -1.47 15.57
N VAL A 55 32.64 -2.66 15.70
CA VAL A 55 32.23 -3.65 16.71
C VAL A 55 32.48 -3.15 18.12
N ALA A 56 33.64 -2.49 18.37
CA ALA A 56 33.95 -1.91 19.66
C ALA A 56 32.97 -0.83 20.08
N LYS A 57 32.56 0.03 19.13
CA LYS A 57 31.52 1.04 19.33
C LYS A 57 30.17 0.40 19.67
N LYS A 58 29.73 -0.58 18.89
CA LYS A 58 28.47 -1.31 19.15
C LYS A 58 28.44 -2.02 20.49
N ALA A 59 29.62 -2.46 20.95
CA ALA A 59 29.79 -3.12 22.25
C ALA A 59 29.92 -2.12 23.43
N GLY A 60 29.80 -0.81 23.19
CA GLY A 60 29.94 0.22 24.21
C GLY A 60 31.35 0.38 24.77
N ARG A 61 32.38 -0.14 24.06
CA ARG A 61 33.80 -0.09 24.46
C ARG A 61 34.58 1.06 23.84
N MET A 62 33.87 1.92 23.05
CA MET A 62 34.43 3.08 22.39
C MET A 62 33.34 4.17 22.35
N THR A 63 33.71 5.40 22.67
CA THR A 63 32.83 6.56 22.59
C THR A 63 32.61 7.01 21.14
N ASP A 64 31.61 7.84 20.90
CA ASP A 64 31.34 8.41 19.56
C ASP A 64 32.48 9.33 19.09
N GLU A 65 33.18 9.97 20.01
CA GLU A 65 34.30 10.87 19.74
C GLU A 65 35.54 10.09 19.34
N GLU A 66 35.90 9.08 20.10
CA GLU A 66 37.01 8.15 19.80
C GLU A 66 36.80 7.38 18.49
N PHE A 67 35.55 7.04 18.17
CA PHE A 67 35.23 6.40 16.91
C PHE A 67 35.45 7.34 15.72
N ARG A 68 35.00 8.60 15.79
CA ARG A 68 35.22 9.58 14.73
C ARG A 68 36.70 9.92 14.52
N GLU A 69 37.47 10.00 15.62
CA GLU A 69 38.92 10.22 15.55
C GLU A 69 39.59 9.04 14.86
N ARG A 70 39.24 7.82 15.23
CA ARG A 70 39.77 6.59 14.61
C ARG A 70 39.35 6.45 13.13
N GLU A 71 38.12 6.76 12.82
CA GLU A 71 37.62 6.77 11.44
C GLU A 71 38.39 7.78 10.58
N SER A 72 38.63 9.00 11.07
CA SER A 72 39.39 10.03 10.36
C SER A 72 40.86 9.62 10.16
N GLU A 73 41.46 8.99 11.14
CA GLU A 73 42.83 8.44 11.04
C GLU A 73 42.92 7.34 9.96
N LEU A 74 41.98 6.40 9.96
CA LEU A 74 41.93 5.33 8.97
C LEU A 74 41.68 5.87 7.54
N VAL A 75 40.84 6.89 7.41
CA VAL A 75 40.61 7.55 6.10
C VAL A 75 41.88 8.23 5.61
N LEU A 76 42.59 8.97 6.44
CA LEU A 76 43.84 9.62 6.07
C LEU A 76 44.92 8.60 5.68
N ARG A 77 45.01 7.51 6.44
CA ARG A 77 45.95 6.41 6.17
C ARG A 77 45.62 5.69 4.85
N THR A 78 44.33 5.47 4.58
CA THR A 78 43.89 4.89 3.31
C THR A 78 44.27 5.79 2.13
N LEU A 79 44.12 7.12 2.28
CA LEU A 79 44.51 8.07 1.26
C LEU A 79 46.04 8.10 1.02
N ASP A 80 46.83 7.99 2.07
CA ASP A 80 48.30 7.98 1.97
C ASP A 80 48.83 6.67 1.36
N GLU A 81 48.29 5.55 1.76
CA GLU A 81 48.68 4.23 1.26
C GLU A 81 48.16 3.91 -0.15
N THR A 82 47.09 4.60 -0.62
CA THR A 82 46.58 4.50 -1.98
C THR A 82 47.16 5.58 -2.89
N ALA A 83 47.94 6.53 -2.37
CA ALA A 83 48.65 7.51 -3.20
C ALA A 83 49.69 6.83 -4.05
N LEU A 84 49.44 6.75 -5.35
CA LEU A 84 50.39 6.22 -6.32
C LEU A 84 51.61 7.16 -6.39
N PRO A 85 52.84 6.66 -6.36
CA PRO A 85 54.02 7.49 -6.54
C PRO A 85 53.99 8.19 -7.90
N ASP A 86 54.30 9.46 -7.90
CA ASP A 86 54.20 10.42 -9.02
C ASP A 86 55.11 10.12 -10.24
N GLU A 87 55.86 9.01 -10.20
CA GLU A 87 56.76 8.61 -11.27
C GLU A 87 56.12 7.88 -12.47
N SER A 88 54.82 7.48 -12.37
CA SER A 88 54.12 6.87 -13.52
C SER A 88 53.60 7.90 -14.55
N ALA A 89 53.76 9.17 -14.28
CA ALA A 89 53.40 10.29 -15.15
C ALA A 89 54.42 10.51 -16.29
N LYS A 90 55.13 9.48 -16.74
CA LYS A 90 55.84 9.54 -18.02
C LYS A 90 54.83 9.63 -19.16
N ALA A 91 54.57 10.87 -19.54
CA ALA A 91 54.18 11.34 -20.88
C ALA A 91 53.63 10.27 -21.88
N GLN A 92 52.58 9.57 -21.48
CA GLN A 92 51.70 8.95 -22.48
C GLN A 92 50.89 10.06 -23.07
N SER A 93 51.13 10.29 -24.37
CA SER A 93 50.70 11.47 -25.10
C SER A 93 49.31 11.93 -24.71
N HIS A 94 49.19 13.09 -24.07
CA HIS A 94 47.92 13.77 -23.73
C HIS A 94 46.94 13.77 -24.91
N THR A 95 47.44 13.73 -26.13
CA THR A 95 46.68 13.64 -27.37
C THR A 95 45.87 12.33 -27.49
N LEU A 96 46.42 11.17 -27.11
CA LEU A 96 45.69 9.89 -27.17
C LEU A 96 44.63 9.79 -26.05
N LEU A 97 44.94 10.30 -24.88
CA LEU A 97 43.98 10.37 -23.78
C LEU A 97 42.82 11.33 -24.12
N MET A 98 43.12 12.50 -24.63
CA MET A 98 42.13 13.48 -25.08
C MET A 98 41.28 12.96 -26.24
N ALA A 99 41.90 12.23 -27.20
CA ALA A 99 41.17 11.60 -28.29
C ALA A 99 40.21 10.48 -27.82
N THR A 100 40.60 9.67 -26.83
CA THR A 100 39.71 8.64 -26.26
C THR A 100 38.57 9.25 -25.46
N ILE A 101 38.84 10.29 -24.66
CA ILE A 101 37.81 11.03 -23.92
C ILE A 101 36.84 11.72 -24.91
N ALA A 102 37.36 12.35 -25.95
CA ALA A 102 36.53 12.98 -26.99
C ALA A 102 35.67 11.94 -27.74
N ALA A 103 36.23 10.78 -28.08
CA ALA A 103 35.48 9.69 -28.71
C ALA A 103 34.35 9.16 -27.79
N ILE A 104 34.62 8.96 -26.50
CA ILE A 104 33.63 8.55 -25.55
C ILE A 104 32.56 9.63 -25.35
N ALA A 105 32.96 10.89 -25.25
CA ALA A 105 32.06 12.04 -25.08
C ALA A 105 31.09 12.24 -26.25
N VAL A 106 31.48 11.83 -27.46
CA VAL A 106 30.61 11.88 -28.65
C VAL A 106 29.82 10.57 -28.79
N MET A 107 30.46 9.43 -28.57
CA MET A 107 29.85 8.12 -28.83
C MET A 107 28.74 7.75 -27.79
N VAL A 108 28.96 8.07 -26.50
CA VAL A 108 27.96 7.76 -25.46
C VAL A 108 26.66 8.56 -25.68
N PRO A 109 26.66 9.88 -25.90
CA PRO A 109 25.43 10.61 -26.21
C PRO A 109 24.80 10.17 -27.53
N ALA A 110 25.60 9.90 -28.56
CA ALA A 110 25.09 9.46 -29.87
C ALA A 110 24.41 8.08 -29.78
N THR A 111 25.03 7.13 -29.10
CA THR A 111 24.44 5.80 -28.89
C THR A 111 23.23 5.86 -27.97
N THR A 112 23.27 6.64 -26.90
CA THR A 112 22.15 6.83 -25.99
C THR A 112 20.97 7.51 -26.70
N THR A 113 21.26 8.54 -27.51
CA THR A 113 20.22 9.22 -28.30
C THR A 113 19.69 8.28 -29.39
N GLY A 114 20.53 7.53 -30.07
CA GLY A 114 20.11 6.54 -31.05
C GLY A 114 19.27 5.42 -30.46
N LEU A 115 19.65 4.89 -29.30
CA LEU A 115 18.85 3.92 -28.55
C LEU A 115 17.51 4.52 -28.08
N TYR A 116 17.54 5.75 -27.60
CA TYR A 116 16.33 6.46 -27.19
C TYR A 116 15.39 6.73 -28.39
N LEU A 117 15.93 7.13 -29.53
CA LEU A 117 15.15 7.32 -30.75
C LEU A 117 14.61 6.01 -31.33
N TYR A 118 15.28 4.90 -31.04
CA TYR A 118 14.93 3.59 -31.61
C TYR A 118 14.01 2.76 -30.67
N TYR A 119 14.30 2.75 -29.38
CA TYR A 119 13.55 2.01 -28.36
C TYR A 119 12.71 2.91 -27.46
N GLY A 120 12.92 4.23 -27.55
CA GLY A 120 12.22 5.18 -26.70
C GLY A 120 10.73 5.09 -26.95
N ASP A 121 10.02 4.79 -25.93
CA ASP A 121 8.58 4.84 -25.93
C ASP A 121 8.15 6.32 -25.92
N TYR A 122 7.87 6.85 -27.13
CA TYR A 122 7.35 8.21 -27.29
C TYR A 122 5.98 8.39 -26.63
N SER A 123 5.35 7.29 -26.20
CA SER A 123 4.09 7.36 -25.45
C SER A 123 4.25 8.12 -24.13
N SER A 124 5.46 8.13 -23.57
CA SER A 124 5.78 8.94 -22.38
C SER A 124 5.73 10.46 -22.63
N LEU A 125 5.78 10.90 -23.89
CA LEU A 125 5.57 12.28 -24.31
C LEU A 125 4.11 12.56 -24.67
N ASP A 126 3.28 11.52 -24.75
CA ASP A 126 1.84 11.68 -24.95
C ASP A 126 1.24 12.36 -23.69
N PRO A 127 0.49 13.47 -23.88
CA PRO A 127 -0.18 14.15 -22.78
C PRO A 127 -1.04 13.21 -21.91
N LYS A 128 -1.68 12.20 -22.53
CA LYS A 128 -2.47 11.19 -21.82
C LYS A 128 -1.62 10.27 -20.95
N ALA A 129 -0.46 9.84 -21.45
CA ALA A 129 0.47 9.02 -20.65
C ALA A 129 1.06 9.82 -19.49
N GLN A 130 1.38 11.10 -19.70
CA GLN A 130 1.83 11.99 -18.63
C GLN A 130 0.74 12.21 -17.57
N GLU A 131 -0.51 12.36 -17.99
CA GLU A 131 -1.65 12.47 -17.07
C GLU A 131 -1.83 11.20 -16.24
N GLN A 132 -1.70 10.01 -16.83
CA GLN A 132 -1.72 8.75 -16.11
C GLN A 132 -0.58 8.61 -15.11
N ILE A 133 0.64 8.98 -15.50
CA ILE A 133 1.82 8.97 -14.62
C ILE A 133 1.61 9.94 -13.46
N ARG A 134 1.06 11.13 -13.74
CA ARG A 134 0.75 12.13 -12.72
C ARG A 134 -0.32 11.60 -11.75
N ALA A 135 -1.42 11.08 -12.26
CA ALA A 135 -2.48 10.48 -11.44
C ALA A 135 -1.95 9.34 -10.57
N THR A 136 -1.12 8.45 -11.13
CA THR A 136 -0.47 7.36 -10.38
C THR A 136 0.45 7.89 -9.28
N ARG A 137 1.22 8.95 -9.57
CA ARG A 137 2.11 9.58 -8.57
C ARG A 137 1.31 10.24 -7.45
N GLU A 138 0.23 10.95 -7.79
CA GLU A 138 -0.67 11.58 -6.83
C GLU A 138 -1.35 10.53 -5.95
N ALA A 139 -1.80 9.41 -6.53
CA ALA A 139 -2.36 8.28 -5.78
C ALA A 139 -1.33 7.65 -4.82
N MET A 140 -0.10 7.41 -5.29
CA MET A 140 0.99 6.89 -4.43
C MET A 140 1.35 7.87 -3.30
N GLN A 141 1.35 9.17 -3.59
CA GLN A 141 1.60 10.21 -2.57
C GLN A 141 0.48 10.23 -1.52
N SER A 142 -0.78 10.14 -1.97
CA SER A 142 -1.94 10.06 -1.09
C SER A 142 -1.88 8.83 -0.18
N GLN A 143 -1.55 7.66 -0.75
CA GLN A 143 -1.35 6.43 0.02
C GLN A 143 -0.25 6.57 1.08
N ARG A 144 0.90 7.17 0.71
CA ARG A 144 1.99 7.42 1.66
C ARG A 144 1.57 8.36 2.79
N ASN A 145 0.88 9.45 2.44
CA ASN A 145 0.39 10.41 3.43
C ASN A 145 -0.62 9.76 4.38
N MET A 146 -1.51 8.90 3.86
CA MET A 146 -2.44 8.12 4.69
C MET A 146 -1.69 7.19 5.64
N PHE A 147 -0.71 6.43 5.16
CA PHE A 147 0.11 5.55 5.98
C PHE A 147 0.81 6.29 7.14
N GLU A 148 1.42 7.45 6.84
CA GLU A 148 2.07 8.27 7.89
C GLU A 148 1.04 8.85 8.88
N THR A 149 -0.15 9.19 8.41
CA THR A 149 -1.25 9.67 9.26
C THR A 149 -1.72 8.57 10.19
N VAL A 150 -2.00 7.38 9.67
CA VAL A 150 -2.40 6.21 10.46
C VAL A 150 -1.38 5.90 11.54
N LYS A 151 -0.10 5.81 11.18
CA LYS A 151 0.98 5.57 12.14
C LYS A 151 1.05 6.63 13.25
N ARG A 152 0.77 7.88 12.92
CA ARG A 152 0.70 8.97 13.91
C ARG A 152 -0.51 8.83 14.82
N LEU A 153 -1.67 8.46 14.27
CA LEU A 153 -2.89 8.23 15.02
C LEU A 153 -2.76 7.01 15.95
N GLU A 154 -2.15 5.91 15.49
CA GLU A 154 -1.84 4.75 16.32
C GLU A 154 -1.00 5.13 17.55
N ALA A 155 0.05 5.92 17.34
CA ALA A 155 0.85 6.44 18.46
C ALA A 155 0.04 7.42 19.35
N GLY A 156 -0.84 8.20 18.73
CA GLY A 156 -1.69 9.18 19.39
C GLY A 156 -2.71 8.54 20.34
N VAL A 157 -3.40 7.47 19.92
CA VAL A 157 -4.42 6.79 20.74
C VAL A 157 -3.82 6.05 21.94
N VAL A 158 -2.53 5.71 21.89
CA VAL A 158 -1.82 5.15 23.05
C VAL A 158 -1.68 6.20 24.17
N SER A 159 -1.38 7.45 23.79
CA SER A 159 -1.21 8.56 24.76
C SER A 159 -2.54 9.24 25.13
N GLN A 160 -3.50 9.23 24.21
CA GLN A 160 -4.83 9.84 24.36
C GLN A 160 -5.92 8.84 23.96
N PRO A 161 -6.24 7.84 24.80
CA PRO A 161 -7.17 6.77 24.46
C PRO A 161 -8.63 7.25 24.30
N ASP A 162 -8.95 8.45 24.72
CA ASP A 162 -10.29 9.05 24.61
C ASP A 162 -10.41 10.01 23.41
N ASN A 163 -9.46 9.99 22.50
CA ASN A 163 -9.55 10.74 21.23
C ASN A 163 -10.48 10.01 20.25
N LEU A 164 -11.76 10.38 20.24
CA LEU A 164 -12.79 9.79 19.39
C LEU A 164 -12.44 9.90 17.89
N GLU A 165 -12.02 11.09 17.44
CA GLU A 165 -11.70 11.34 16.02
C GLU A 165 -10.58 10.43 15.52
N ALA A 166 -9.54 10.23 16.34
CA ALA A 166 -8.46 9.32 15.99
C ALA A 166 -8.95 7.87 15.85
N TRP A 167 -9.84 7.42 16.75
CA TRP A 167 -10.41 6.08 16.67
C TRP A 167 -11.35 5.91 15.46
N GLU A 168 -12.15 6.92 15.12
CA GLU A 168 -13.03 6.88 13.94
C GLU A 168 -12.19 6.75 12.64
N ILE A 169 -11.12 7.54 12.49
CA ILE A 169 -10.23 7.46 11.31
C ILE A 169 -9.52 6.10 11.25
N LEU A 170 -9.01 5.59 12.39
CA LEU A 170 -8.35 4.29 12.43
C LEU A 170 -9.33 3.16 12.10
N ALA A 171 -10.54 3.19 12.64
CA ALA A 171 -11.57 2.19 12.42
C ALA A 171 -11.93 2.08 10.94
N GLU A 172 -12.20 3.21 10.30
CA GLU A 172 -12.50 3.28 8.87
C GLU A 172 -11.33 2.79 8.02
N HIS A 173 -10.11 3.25 8.32
CA HIS A 173 -8.91 2.83 7.60
C HIS A 173 -8.67 1.32 7.69
N TYR A 174 -8.77 0.73 8.88
CA TYR A 174 -8.57 -0.69 9.06
C TYR A 174 -9.65 -1.53 8.37
N ALA A 175 -10.91 -1.08 8.40
CA ALA A 175 -12.00 -1.73 7.69
C ALA A 175 -11.75 -1.71 6.17
N GLN A 176 -11.39 -0.55 5.59
CA GLN A 176 -11.11 -0.40 4.17
C GLN A 176 -9.88 -1.19 3.69
N THR A 177 -8.88 -1.36 4.54
CA THR A 177 -7.67 -2.12 4.21
C THR A 177 -7.77 -3.61 4.51
N GLY A 178 -8.92 -4.08 5.01
CA GLY A 178 -9.14 -5.48 5.36
C GLY A 178 -8.43 -5.93 6.64
N ASN A 179 -7.95 -4.98 7.44
CA ASN A 179 -7.30 -5.26 8.72
C ASN A 179 -8.36 -5.42 9.82
N LEU A 180 -9.20 -6.46 9.67
CA LEU A 180 -10.45 -6.61 10.42
C LEU A 180 -10.23 -6.70 11.92
N ALA A 181 -9.15 -7.32 12.38
CA ALA A 181 -8.87 -7.44 13.82
C ALA A 181 -8.63 -6.06 14.49
N GLN A 182 -7.89 -5.18 13.84
CA GLN A 182 -7.66 -3.82 14.31
C GLN A 182 -8.92 -2.95 14.13
N ALA A 183 -9.69 -3.17 13.08
CA ALA A 183 -10.96 -2.49 12.88
C ALA A 183 -11.94 -2.76 14.02
N VAL A 184 -12.08 -4.01 14.48
CA VAL A 184 -12.88 -4.37 15.65
C VAL A 184 -12.45 -3.57 16.87
N VAL A 185 -11.16 -3.56 17.21
CA VAL A 185 -10.63 -2.82 18.37
C VAL A 185 -10.92 -1.32 18.25
N ALA A 186 -10.74 -0.76 17.07
CA ALA A 186 -10.97 0.66 16.86
C ALA A 186 -12.46 1.02 16.97
N TYR A 187 -13.35 0.26 16.34
CA TYR A 187 -14.81 0.48 16.46
C TYR A 187 -15.33 0.21 17.87
N GLU A 188 -14.80 -0.76 18.62
CA GLU A 188 -15.14 -0.95 20.04
C GLU A 188 -14.80 0.31 20.85
N ASN A 189 -13.69 0.99 20.55
CA ASN A 189 -13.37 2.27 21.18
C ASN A 189 -14.30 3.40 20.72
N VAL A 190 -14.68 3.43 19.44
CA VAL A 190 -15.66 4.42 18.93
C VAL A 190 -16.98 4.28 19.67
N VAL A 191 -17.56 3.08 19.77
CA VAL A 191 -18.85 2.88 20.48
C VAL A 191 -18.73 3.07 22.00
N ARG A 192 -17.56 2.83 22.58
CA ARG A 192 -17.28 3.15 23.98
C ARG A 192 -17.33 4.66 24.25
N LEU A 193 -16.71 5.45 23.33
CA LEU A 193 -16.62 6.91 23.48
C LEU A 193 -17.87 7.62 23.02
N LYS A 194 -18.60 7.07 22.05
CA LYS A 194 -19.83 7.60 21.49
C LYS A 194 -20.90 6.51 21.39
N PRO A 195 -21.58 6.20 22.51
CA PRO A 195 -22.55 5.10 22.60
C PRO A 195 -23.84 5.31 21.79
N ASP A 196 -24.06 6.48 21.22
CA ASP A 196 -25.19 6.84 20.38
C ASP A 196 -24.85 6.80 18.86
N ASN A 197 -23.68 6.26 18.48
CA ASN A 197 -23.27 6.14 17.10
C ASN A 197 -23.80 4.85 16.44
N ALA A 198 -25.03 4.92 15.87
CA ALA A 198 -25.65 3.79 15.16
C ALA A 198 -24.79 3.22 14.05
N VAL A 199 -24.09 4.09 13.30
CA VAL A 199 -23.23 3.68 12.18
C VAL A 199 -22.06 2.83 12.69
N ALA A 200 -21.40 3.26 13.76
CA ALA A 200 -20.28 2.52 14.33
C ALA A 200 -20.68 1.12 14.84
N TYR A 201 -21.87 0.99 15.43
CA TYR A 201 -22.39 -0.33 15.79
C TYR A 201 -22.67 -1.21 14.58
N GLY A 202 -23.24 -0.65 13.50
CA GLY A 202 -23.48 -1.37 12.25
C GLY A 202 -22.19 -1.84 11.58
N GLU A 203 -21.17 -0.99 11.52
CA GLU A 203 -19.83 -1.34 11.00
C GLU A 203 -19.16 -2.43 11.86
N LEU A 204 -19.21 -2.28 13.17
CA LEU A 204 -18.64 -3.28 14.09
C LEU A 204 -19.31 -4.65 13.95
N ALA A 205 -20.63 -4.67 13.80
CA ALA A 205 -21.36 -5.92 13.56
C ALA A 205 -20.95 -6.57 12.23
N ASP A 206 -20.86 -5.81 11.16
CA ASP A 206 -20.46 -6.29 9.83
C ASP A 206 -19.05 -6.89 9.84
N ILE A 207 -18.11 -6.21 10.48
CA ILE A 207 -16.73 -6.69 10.61
C ILE A 207 -16.68 -7.97 11.47
N LEU A 208 -17.48 -8.06 12.52
CA LEU A 208 -17.55 -9.27 13.35
C LEU A 208 -18.11 -10.46 12.57
N VAL A 209 -19.13 -10.27 11.73
CA VAL A 209 -19.60 -11.32 10.80
C VAL A 209 -18.48 -11.82 9.91
N ALA A 210 -17.68 -10.91 9.33
CA ALA A 210 -16.57 -11.27 8.47
C ALA A 210 -15.41 -11.98 9.21
N THR A 211 -15.22 -11.70 10.51
CA THR A 211 -14.16 -12.33 11.32
C THR A 211 -14.58 -13.63 11.99
N GLN A 212 -15.89 -13.92 12.04
CA GLN A 212 -16.46 -15.10 12.71
C GLN A 212 -17.10 -16.09 11.72
N ASP A 213 -16.56 -16.17 10.50
CA ASP A 213 -17.02 -17.06 9.44
C ASP A 213 -18.53 -17.00 9.16
N GLY A 214 -19.13 -15.82 9.35
CA GLY A 214 -20.55 -15.60 9.12
C GLY A 214 -21.47 -15.90 10.31
N ASP A 215 -20.94 -16.12 11.50
CA ASP A 215 -21.76 -16.30 12.71
C ASP A 215 -22.50 -14.99 13.05
N LEU A 216 -23.83 -15.06 13.07
CA LEU A 216 -24.73 -13.96 13.35
C LEU A 216 -25.14 -13.88 14.81
N SER A 217 -24.63 -14.77 15.66
CA SER A 217 -25.01 -14.84 17.09
C SER A 217 -24.21 -13.90 17.99
N GLY A 218 -24.56 -13.89 19.26
CA GLY A 218 -23.81 -13.21 20.31
C GLY A 218 -23.69 -11.69 20.10
N LYS A 219 -22.46 -11.19 20.05
CA LYS A 219 -22.17 -9.75 19.91
C LYS A 219 -22.67 -9.15 18.60
N VAL A 220 -22.68 -9.93 17.52
CA VAL A 220 -23.20 -9.47 16.23
C VAL A 220 -24.66 -9.07 16.36
N ALA A 221 -25.48 -9.96 16.90
CA ALA A 221 -26.89 -9.68 17.12
C ALA A 221 -27.11 -8.48 18.07
N GLU A 222 -26.33 -8.40 19.14
CA GLU A 222 -26.38 -7.29 20.09
C GLU A 222 -26.11 -5.95 19.42
N TYR A 223 -25.03 -5.85 18.66
CA TYR A 223 -24.63 -4.59 18.01
C TYR A 223 -25.57 -4.20 16.87
N VAL A 224 -26.04 -5.18 16.08
CA VAL A 224 -27.04 -4.94 15.04
C VAL A 224 -28.31 -4.34 15.62
N PHE A 225 -28.87 -4.95 16.68
CA PHE A 225 -30.09 -4.43 17.26
C PHE A 225 -29.86 -3.13 18.03
N LYS A 226 -28.68 -2.93 18.61
CA LYS A 226 -28.33 -1.64 19.21
C LYS A 226 -28.26 -0.53 18.17
N ALA A 227 -27.68 -0.79 17.00
CA ALA A 227 -27.68 0.16 15.89
C ALA A 227 -29.12 0.51 15.45
N LEU A 228 -30.02 -0.48 15.32
CA LEU A 228 -31.41 -0.27 14.93
C LEU A 228 -32.26 0.41 16.02
N GLU A 229 -31.87 0.30 17.27
CA GLU A 229 -32.48 1.05 18.38
C GLU A 229 -32.13 2.54 18.26
N LEU A 230 -30.89 2.86 17.90
CA LEU A 230 -30.41 4.22 17.75
C LEU A 230 -30.86 4.87 16.45
N ASP A 231 -30.79 4.12 15.36
CA ASP A 231 -31.26 4.53 14.03
C ASP A 231 -32.04 3.37 13.37
N PRO A 232 -33.37 3.41 13.40
CA PRO A 232 -34.21 2.37 12.78
C PRO A 232 -34.05 2.22 11.27
N TYR A 233 -33.37 3.17 10.59
CA TYR A 233 -33.18 3.18 9.14
C TYR A 233 -31.72 2.94 8.74
N GLN A 234 -30.84 2.58 9.67
CA GLN A 234 -29.45 2.28 9.35
C GLN A 234 -29.39 1.04 8.45
N MET A 235 -29.08 1.24 7.17
CA MET A 235 -29.26 0.24 6.10
C MET A 235 -28.47 -1.04 6.33
N LYS A 236 -27.20 -0.94 6.74
CA LYS A 236 -26.35 -2.10 7.01
C LYS A 236 -26.95 -2.95 8.14
N SER A 237 -27.41 -2.31 9.21
CA SER A 237 -28.05 -3.00 10.34
C SER A 237 -29.43 -3.53 9.99
N LEU A 238 -30.16 -2.93 9.06
CA LEU A 238 -31.41 -3.51 8.54
C LEU A 238 -31.16 -4.80 7.77
N LEU A 239 -30.12 -4.83 6.93
CA LEU A 239 -29.73 -6.02 6.19
C LEU A 239 -29.30 -7.16 7.14
N LEU A 240 -28.34 -6.87 8.03
CA LEU A 240 -27.81 -7.83 9.00
C LEU A 240 -28.87 -8.23 10.02
N GLY A 241 -29.69 -7.30 10.50
CA GLY A 241 -30.76 -7.56 11.45
C GLY A 241 -31.83 -8.48 10.92
N GLY A 242 -32.16 -8.36 9.64
CA GLY A 242 -33.02 -9.32 8.95
C GLY A 242 -32.40 -10.72 8.93
N ALA A 243 -31.10 -10.83 8.63
CA ALA A 243 -30.38 -12.10 8.63
C ALA A 243 -30.30 -12.71 10.05
N VAL A 244 -29.97 -11.91 11.05
CA VAL A 244 -29.94 -12.32 12.47
C VAL A 244 -31.33 -12.83 12.92
N ALA A 245 -32.40 -12.09 12.62
CA ALA A 245 -33.75 -12.49 12.97
C ALA A 245 -34.16 -13.77 12.25
N PHE A 246 -33.78 -13.93 10.99
CA PHE A 246 -34.04 -15.13 10.21
C PHE A 246 -33.33 -16.36 10.79
N ASP A 247 -32.05 -16.23 11.14
CA ASP A 247 -31.27 -17.30 11.78
C ASP A 247 -31.84 -17.71 13.15
N GLN A 248 -32.37 -16.76 13.90
CA GLN A 248 -33.05 -16.99 15.15
C GLN A 248 -34.47 -17.57 15.00
N GLY A 249 -34.95 -17.75 13.76
CA GLY A 249 -36.30 -18.23 13.47
C GLY A 249 -37.41 -17.19 13.64
N ASP A 250 -37.04 -15.91 13.90
CA ASP A 250 -38.01 -14.81 13.94
C ASP A 250 -38.25 -14.26 12.54
N TYR A 251 -38.93 -15.06 11.71
CA TYR A 251 -39.19 -14.76 10.32
C TYR A 251 -40.06 -13.50 10.13
N ALA A 252 -40.95 -13.22 11.14
CA ALA A 252 -41.74 -12.00 11.12
C ALA A 252 -40.87 -10.74 11.20
N LYS A 253 -39.96 -10.71 12.15
CA LYS A 253 -39.01 -9.61 12.32
C LYS A 253 -38.05 -9.50 11.13
N ALA A 254 -37.58 -10.64 10.60
CA ALA A 254 -36.75 -10.65 9.41
C ALA A 254 -37.45 -9.98 8.21
N ALA A 255 -38.70 -10.37 7.92
CA ALA A 255 -39.49 -9.79 6.83
C ALA A 255 -39.73 -8.28 7.02
N ILE A 256 -39.98 -7.83 8.25
CA ILE A 256 -40.15 -6.41 8.59
C ILE A 256 -38.87 -5.64 8.30
N LEU A 257 -37.73 -6.09 8.81
CA LEU A 257 -36.45 -5.38 8.66
C LEU A 257 -36.00 -5.28 7.21
N TRP A 258 -36.06 -6.37 6.47
CA TRP A 258 -35.73 -6.37 5.03
C TRP A 258 -36.70 -5.53 4.21
N ASN A 259 -38.00 -5.53 4.58
CA ASN A 259 -38.97 -4.68 3.92
C ASN A 259 -38.76 -3.19 4.20
N ARG A 260 -38.35 -2.83 5.43
CA ARG A 260 -38.00 -1.46 5.77
C ARG A 260 -36.81 -0.99 4.93
N PHE A 261 -35.77 -1.82 4.77
CA PHE A 261 -34.67 -1.52 3.88
C PHE A 261 -35.13 -1.41 2.42
N ARG A 262 -35.93 -2.35 1.94
CA ARG A 262 -36.43 -2.33 0.57
C ARG A 262 -37.23 -1.06 0.23
N GLN A 263 -37.93 -0.49 1.17
CA GLN A 263 -38.67 0.79 0.99
C GLN A 263 -37.74 2.00 0.81
N MET A 264 -36.48 1.86 1.15
CA MET A 264 -35.48 2.93 1.07
C MET A 264 -34.66 2.89 -0.22
N VAL A 265 -34.74 1.80 -1.00
CA VAL A 265 -33.96 1.62 -2.23
C VAL A 265 -34.86 1.67 -3.45
N PRO A 266 -34.36 2.24 -4.58
CA PRO A 266 -35.09 2.23 -5.84
C PRO A 266 -35.33 0.80 -6.37
N PRO A 267 -36.48 0.55 -7.03
CA PRO A 267 -36.79 -0.78 -7.58
C PRO A 267 -35.80 -1.29 -8.64
N GLU A 268 -35.09 -0.39 -9.30
CA GLU A 268 -34.04 -0.69 -10.29
C GLU A 268 -32.70 -1.09 -9.67
N ASP A 269 -32.52 -0.91 -8.37
CA ASP A 269 -31.31 -1.31 -7.65
C ASP A 269 -31.25 -2.86 -7.51
N GLU A 270 -30.09 -3.45 -7.73
CA GLU A 270 -29.87 -4.89 -7.61
C GLU A 270 -30.24 -5.43 -6.22
N ILE A 271 -29.99 -4.64 -5.16
CA ILE A 271 -30.31 -5.02 -3.79
C ILE A 271 -31.82 -5.16 -3.56
N TYR A 272 -32.64 -4.44 -4.30
CA TYR A 272 -34.10 -4.51 -4.21
C TYR A 272 -34.61 -5.93 -4.52
N ALA A 273 -34.10 -6.57 -5.56
CA ALA A 273 -34.43 -7.93 -5.92
C ALA A 273 -33.99 -8.94 -4.84
N THR A 274 -32.79 -8.74 -4.30
CA THR A 274 -32.26 -9.55 -3.19
C THR A 274 -33.13 -9.44 -1.94
N LEU A 275 -33.46 -8.23 -1.54
CA LEU A 275 -34.34 -8.01 -0.39
C LEU A 275 -35.74 -8.64 -0.59
N THR A 276 -36.29 -8.53 -1.81
CA THR A 276 -37.56 -9.15 -2.13
C THR A 276 -37.49 -10.68 -1.98
N SER A 277 -36.43 -11.31 -2.50
CA SER A 277 -36.21 -12.75 -2.34
C SER A 277 -36.08 -13.18 -0.88
N ASN A 278 -35.33 -12.40 -0.05
CA ASN A 278 -35.16 -12.66 1.37
C ASN A 278 -36.48 -12.54 2.13
N ILE A 279 -37.28 -11.52 1.81
CA ILE A 279 -38.64 -11.34 2.38
C ILE A 279 -39.51 -12.55 2.05
N ASP A 280 -39.55 -12.95 0.77
CA ASP A 280 -40.32 -14.10 0.33
C ASP A 280 -39.89 -15.40 1.03
N MET A 281 -38.59 -15.56 1.28
CA MET A 281 -38.05 -16.66 2.05
C MET A 281 -38.53 -16.63 3.51
N ALA A 282 -38.49 -15.48 4.14
CA ALA A 282 -38.95 -15.29 5.51
C ALA A 282 -40.47 -15.54 5.63
N LEU A 283 -41.28 -15.07 4.67
CA LEU A 283 -42.72 -15.33 4.65
C LEU A 283 -43.03 -16.82 4.53
N ARG A 284 -42.31 -17.54 3.64
CA ARG A 284 -42.49 -18.99 3.48
C ARG A 284 -42.11 -19.76 4.75
N ASN A 285 -40.95 -19.50 5.31
CA ASN A 285 -40.47 -20.23 6.49
C ASN A 285 -41.29 -19.92 7.74
N GLY A 286 -41.79 -18.70 7.87
CA GLY A 286 -42.67 -18.26 8.97
C GLY A 286 -44.14 -18.64 8.74
N ASN A 287 -44.51 -19.23 7.61
CA ASN A 287 -45.89 -19.49 7.23
C ASN A 287 -46.77 -18.22 7.31
N LEU A 288 -46.20 -17.08 6.90
CA LEU A 288 -46.84 -15.77 6.92
C LEU A 288 -47.51 -15.51 5.58
N LYS A 289 -48.74 -14.98 5.60
CA LYS A 289 -49.47 -14.66 4.36
C LYS A 289 -49.05 -13.29 3.76
N GLU A 290 -48.61 -12.40 4.63
CA GLU A 290 -48.20 -11.05 4.27
C GLU A 290 -47.10 -10.57 5.25
N ILE A 291 -46.42 -9.49 4.87
CA ILE A 291 -45.42 -8.87 5.76
C ILE A 291 -46.18 -8.28 6.97
N PRO A 292 -45.76 -8.62 8.19
CA PRO A 292 -46.38 -8.08 9.37
C PRO A 292 -46.23 -6.55 9.42
N GLN A 293 -47.15 -5.90 10.16
CA GLN A 293 -47.11 -4.44 10.32
C GLN A 293 -45.81 -4.04 10.99
N ASP A 294 -45.09 -3.12 10.39
CA ASP A 294 -43.88 -2.53 10.96
C ASP A 294 -44.30 -1.52 12.08
N PRO A 295 -43.79 -1.69 13.31
CA PRO A 295 -44.06 -0.73 14.38
C PRO A 295 -43.37 0.62 14.18
N VAL A 296 -42.34 0.67 13.31
CA VAL A 296 -41.64 1.91 12.97
C VAL A 296 -42.35 2.58 11.77
N PRO A 297 -42.61 3.90 11.84
CA PRO A 297 -43.22 4.61 10.73
C PRO A 297 -42.39 4.45 9.41
N PRO A 298 -43.00 4.65 8.26
CA PRO A 298 -42.27 4.55 6.98
C PRO A 298 -41.11 5.57 6.95
N PRO A 299 -40.03 5.26 6.19
CA PRO A 299 -38.90 6.17 6.06
C PRO A 299 -39.34 7.54 5.53
N PRO A 300 -38.64 8.62 5.86
CA PRO A 300 -38.92 9.95 5.31
C PRO A 300 -38.86 9.91 3.78
N ALA A 301 -39.57 10.81 3.13
CA ALA A 301 -39.77 10.83 1.68
C ALA A 301 -38.49 10.98 0.84
N ASP A 302 -37.38 11.37 1.45
CA ASP A 302 -36.05 11.40 0.84
C ASP A 302 -35.01 10.74 1.78
N PRO A 303 -34.99 9.42 1.88
CA PRO A 303 -34.04 8.72 2.75
C PRO A 303 -32.58 8.87 2.28
N MET A 304 -32.35 9.12 0.98
CA MET A 304 -31.02 9.34 0.43
C MET A 304 -30.45 10.74 0.71
N GLY A 305 -31.31 11.75 0.88
CA GLY A 305 -30.90 13.10 1.26
C GLY A 305 -30.34 13.21 2.67
N MET A 306 -30.78 12.35 3.60
CA MET A 306 -30.22 12.28 4.94
C MET A 306 -28.80 11.69 5.02
N MET A 307 -28.40 10.90 4.02
CA MET A 307 -27.06 10.32 3.96
C MET A 307 -25.99 11.30 3.43
N GLY A 308 -26.41 12.37 2.76
CA GLY A 308 -25.50 13.36 2.16
C GLY A 308 -24.80 14.30 3.15
N ALA A 309 -25.10 14.21 4.45
CA ALA A 309 -24.51 15.08 5.47
C ALA A 309 -23.29 14.48 6.19
N GLY A 310 -22.84 13.27 5.85
CA GLY A 310 -21.79 12.68 6.67
C GLY A 310 -21.03 11.48 6.12
N THR A 311 -20.84 11.30 4.83
CA THR A 311 -19.67 10.56 4.28
C THR A 311 -19.88 10.36 2.77
N PRO A 312 -18.93 10.65 1.89
CA PRO A 312 -19.01 10.19 0.52
C PRO A 312 -18.88 8.65 0.52
N MET A 313 -19.90 7.98 0.01
CA MET A 313 -19.80 6.57 -0.40
C MET A 313 -18.74 6.44 -1.52
N GLY A 314 -17.48 6.60 -1.17
CA GLY A 314 -16.31 6.35 -2.00
C GLY A 314 -15.70 4.99 -1.72
N GLY A 315 -16.52 4.00 -1.43
CA GLY A 315 -16.12 2.59 -1.36
C GLY A 315 -16.18 1.98 -2.74
N ASN A 316 -15.03 1.53 -3.25
CA ASN A 316 -14.91 0.71 -4.44
C ASN A 316 -15.94 -0.44 -4.37
N PRO A 317 -16.87 -0.59 -5.33
CA PRO A 317 -17.89 -1.63 -5.30
C PRO A 317 -17.30 -3.06 -5.35
N ASP A 318 -15.99 -3.19 -5.62
CA ASP A 318 -15.28 -4.48 -5.65
C ASP A 318 -14.68 -4.94 -4.32
N ALA A 319 -14.80 -4.14 -3.23
CA ALA A 319 -14.25 -4.51 -1.93
C ALA A 319 -15.35 -5.02 -0.98
N GLY A 320 -15.52 -6.30 -0.92
CA GLY A 320 -16.15 -7.03 0.20
C GLY A 320 -17.67 -7.15 0.19
N GLY A 321 -18.43 -6.20 -0.31
CA GLY A 321 -19.90 -6.28 -0.30
C GLY A 321 -20.49 -7.39 -1.18
N ALA A 322 -19.84 -7.68 -2.29
CA ALA A 322 -20.29 -8.73 -3.21
C ALA A 322 -20.04 -10.16 -2.67
N GLN A 323 -19.05 -10.34 -1.80
CA GLN A 323 -18.75 -11.67 -1.24
C GLN A 323 -19.69 -12.08 -0.11
N LEU A 324 -20.23 -11.12 0.64
CA LEU A 324 -21.24 -11.42 1.68
C LEU A 324 -22.60 -11.81 1.07
N MET A 325 -22.92 -11.28 -0.13
CA MET A 325 -24.17 -11.63 -0.80
C MET A 325 -24.12 -12.97 -1.54
N GLY A 326 -22.93 -13.46 -1.93
CA GLY A 326 -22.76 -14.74 -2.62
C GLY A 326 -22.52 -15.95 -1.72
N GLY A 327 -22.12 -15.76 -0.48
CA GLY A 327 -21.72 -16.83 0.44
C GLY A 327 -22.73 -17.19 1.52
N THR A 328 -23.65 -16.33 1.84
CA THR A 328 -24.69 -16.55 2.86
C THR A 328 -26.05 -16.95 2.27
N MET A 329 -26.07 -17.60 1.14
CA MET A 329 -27.22 -18.46 0.87
C MET A 329 -27.16 -19.59 1.89
N LEU A 330 -27.94 -19.45 2.93
CA LEU A 330 -28.24 -20.46 3.90
C LEU A 330 -28.37 -21.82 3.20
N LYS A 331 -27.47 -22.75 3.50
CA LYS A 331 -27.69 -24.15 3.13
C LYS A 331 -29.00 -24.60 3.77
N PRO A 332 -29.81 -25.36 3.02
CA PRO A 332 -31.06 -25.92 3.53
C PRO A 332 -30.83 -26.87 4.71
#